data_6f61c223a4ef29ed5376355c8645fdfe
#
_entry.id   6f61c223a4ef29ed5376355c8645fdfe
#
_cell.length_a   1.000
_cell.length_b   1.000
_cell.length_c   1.000
_cell.angle_alpha   90.00
_cell.angle_beta   90.00
_cell.angle_gamma   90.00
#
_symmetry.space_group_name_H-M   'P 1'
#
loop_
_entity.id
_entity.type
_entity.pdbx_description
1 polymer ?
#
loop_
_entity_poly.entity_id
_entity_poly.type
_entity_poly.pdbx_seq_one_letter_code
_entity_poly.pdbx_strand_id
1 'polypeptide(L)'
;AALTARLDELLEIGRDTLELKRTVIQHHIDAGLFPFTKRYLGTLDNHFSTLGVNGMNEMVRNFTHDAYDLTDPRGHAMCVRLLDHVRDKMVEFQEATGHLYNLEATPAEGTTYRFAKEDRKRYPGILQAGTETNPYYTNSSQIPVGYTDDPFEAQEMQEELQTKYTGGTVLHLYMNERISSAAACKELVRRSPVSYTHLRAH
;
A
#
# COMPACT_ATOMS: atom_id res chain seq x y z
N ALA A 1 16.10 -1.81 -13.98
CA ALA A 1 17.29 -2.28 -13.24
C ALA A 1 17.64 -1.39 -12.04
N ALA A 2 17.99 -0.09 -12.21
CA ALA A 2 18.42 0.78 -11.09
C ALA A 2 17.34 0.99 -10.03
N LEU A 3 16.10 1.27 -10.44
CA LEU A 3 14.96 1.44 -9.51
C LEU A 3 14.71 0.17 -8.68
N THR A 4 14.70 -0.98 -9.33
CA THR A 4 14.48 -2.27 -8.67
C THR A 4 15.60 -2.59 -7.67
N ALA A 5 16.87 -2.38 -8.06
CA ALA A 5 18.00 -2.59 -7.16
C ALA A 5 17.92 -1.69 -5.91
N ARG A 6 17.53 -0.43 -6.08
CA ARG A 6 17.34 0.46 -4.93
C ARG A 6 16.16 0.06 -4.06
N LEU A 7 15.09 -0.43 -4.66
CA LEU A 7 13.95 -0.98 -3.93
C LEU A 7 14.38 -2.21 -3.09
N ASP A 8 15.16 -3.11 -3.67
CA ASP A 8 15.67 -4.30 -2.98
C ASP A 8 16.48 -3.93 -1.72
N GLU A 9 17.39 -2.95 -1.84
CA GLU A 9 18.14 -2.44 -0.68
C GLU A 9 17.21 -1.96 0.46
N LEU A 10 16.14 -1.23 0.11
CA LEU A 10 15.17 -0.73 1.09
C LEU A 10 14.33 -1.85 1.70
N LEU A 11 13.94 -2.83 0.90
CA LEU A 11 13.18 -4.00 1.35
C LEU A 11 14.02 -4.85 2.32
N GLU A 12 15.31 -5.03 2.06
CA GLU A 12 16.22 -5.73 2.97
C GLU A 12 16.40 -5.00 4.30
N ILE A 13 16.57 -3.68 4.28
CA ILE A 13 16.57 -2.86 5.51
C ILE A 13 15.24 -3.03 6.27
N GLY A 14 14.13 -3.06 5.55
CA GLY A 14 12.79 -3.31 6.12
C GLY A 14 12.72 -4.67 6.82
N ARG A 15 13.16 -5.74 6.12
CA ARG A 15 13.25 -7.09 6.68
C ARG A 15 14.08 -7.12 7.97
N ASP A 16 15.30 -6.63 7.93
CA ASP A 16 16.21 -6.67 9.08
C ASP A 16 15.64 -5.89 10.27
N THR A 17 15.00 -4.75 9.99
CA THR A 17 14.32 -3.95 11.02
C THR A 17 13.16 -4.73 11.66
N LEU A 18 12.37 -5.44 10.85
CA LEU A 18 11.23 -6.23 11.33
C LEU A 18 11.70 -7.45 12.13
N GLU A 19 12.75 -8.14 11.71
CA GLU A 19 13.33 -9.26 12.45
C GLU A 19 13.88 -8.81 13.81
N LEU A 20 14.58 -7.68 13.86
CA LEU A 20 15.01 -7.09 15.11
C LEU A 20 13.83 -6.75 16.04
N LYS A 21 12.77 -6.14 15.49
CA LYS A 21 11.54 -5.84 16.23
C LYS A 21 10.86 -7.10 16.75
N ARG A 22 10.77 -8.17 15.96
CA ARG A 22 10.23 -9.46 16.42
C ARG A 22 10.97 -9.97 17.63
N THR A 23 12.29 -9.98 17.58
CA THR A 23 13.14 -10.42 18.71
C THR A 23 12.87 -9.61 19.99
N VAL A 24 12.84 -8.29 19.88
CA VAL A 24 12.59 -7.40 21.03
C VAL A 24 11.17 -7.58 21.57
N ILE A 25 10.17 -7.65 20.70
CA ILE A 25 8.76 -7.80 21.11
C ILE A 25 8.54 -9.18 21.74
N GLN A 26 9.11 -10.25 21.18
CA GLN A 26 9.00 -11.59 21.78
C GLN A 26 9.61 -11.62 23.19
N HIS A 27 10.77 -11.02 23.39
CA HIS A 27 11.34 -10.87 24.72
C HIS A 27 10.39 -10.15 25.71
N HIS A 28 9.71 -9.11 25.27
CA HIS A 28 8.73 -8.41 26.09
C HIS A 28 7.46 -9.23 26.35
N ILE A 29 7.01 -10.02 25.38
CA ILE A 29 5.89 -10.97 25.56
C ILE A 29 6.26 -12.00 26.64
N ASP A 30 7.45 -12.56 26.57
CA ASP A 30 7.93 -13.56 27.52
C ASP A 30 8.04 -12.97 28.94
N ALA A 31 8.50 -11.73 29.05
CA ALA A 31 8.54 -10.96 30.30
C ALA A 31 7.17 -10.52 30.83
N GLY A 32 6.07 -10.75 30.08
CA GLY A 32 4.71 -10.44 30.49
C GLY A 32 4.25 -9.00 30.25
N LEU A 33 5.01 -8.19 29.49
CA LEU A 33 4.63 -6.80 29.18
C LEU A 33 3.46 -6.69 28.19
N PHE A 34 3.15 -7.76 27.45
CA PHE A 34 2.02 -7.84 26.52
C PHE A 34 1.08 -8.98 26.93
N PRO A 35 0.32 -8.86 28.04
CA PRO A 35 -0.45 -9.98 28.60
C PRO A 35 -1.54 -10.50 27.67
N PHE A 36 -2.19 -9.62 26.91
CA PHE A 36 -3.20 -10.03 25.94
C PHE A 36 -2.58 -10.74 24.73
N THR A 37 -1.48 -10.22 24.17
CA THR A 37 -0.76 -10.86 23.08
C THR A 37 -0.25 -12.23 23.51
N LYS A 38 0.33 -12.34 24.70
CA LYS A 38 0.78 -13.61 25.27
C LYS A 38 -0.37 -14.62 25.42
N ARG A 39 -1.53 -14.15 25.89
CA ARG A 39 -2.71 -15.00 26.08
C ARG A 39 -3.28 -15.53 24.77
N TYR A 40 -3.37 -14.70 23.73
CA TYR A 40 -4.08 -15.04 22.51
C TYR A 40 -3.18 -15.56 21.39
N LEU A 41 -1.95 -15.10 21.30
CA LEU A 41 -1.00 -15.51 20.28
C LEU A 41 0.07 -16.47 20.82
N GLY A 42 0.45 -16.35 22.09
CA GLY A 42 1.56 -17.09 22.69
C GLY A 42 2.92 -16.61 22.21
N THR A 43 3.20 -16.78 20.93
CA THR A 43 4.40 -16.34 20.22
C THR A 43 4.03 -15.45 19.03
N LEU A 44 5.05 -14.92 18.35
CA LEU A 44 4.88 -14.17 17.10
C LEU A 44 4.97 -15.07 15.84
N ASP A 45 5.00 -16.40 15.98
CA ASP A 45 5.18 -17.31 14.83
C ASP A 45 4.07 -17.16 13.78
N ASN A 46 2.84 -16.94 14.23
CA ASN A 46 1.69 -16.71 13.37
C ASN A 46 1.36 -15.23 13.13
N HIS A 47 2.32 -14.33 13.44
CA HIS A 47 2.15 -12.90 13.24
C HIS A 47 2.95 -12.42 12.04
N PHE A 48 2.29 -11.69 11.14
CA PHE A 48 2.94 -11.17 9.94
C PHE A 48 3.88 -10.01 10.24
N SER A 49 5.04 -10.03 9.58
CA SER A 49 5.88 -8.87 9.35
C SER A 49 5.38 -8.16 8.11
N THR A 50 4.87 -6.94 8.26
CA THR A 50 4.17 -6.23 7.19
C THR A 50 5.06 -5.14 6.61
N LEU A 51 5.17 -5.12 5.28
CA LEU A 51 5.74 -4.02 4.51
C LEU A 51 4.61 -3.29 3.79
N GLY A 52 4.56 -1.98 3.96
CA GLY A 52 3.54 -1.11 3.36
C GLY A 52 4.09 -0.27 2.23
N VAL A 53 3.29 -0.06 1.20
CA VAL A 53 3.62 0.76 0.03
C VAL A 53 2.77 2.01 -0.01
N ASN A 54 3.39 3.15 -0.34
CA ASN A 54 2.74 4.43 -0.54
C ASN A 54 3.37 5.22 -1.69
N GLY A 55 2.60 6.12 -2.30
CA GLY A 55 3.10 7.08 -3.27
C GLY A 55 3.45 6.48 -4.63
N MET A 56 2.84 5.38 -5.04
CA MET A 56 3.16 4.77 -6.34
C MET A 56 2.81 5.68 -7.52
N ASN A 57 1.75 6.47 -7.41
CA ASN A 57 1.43 7.44 -8.45
C ASN A 57 2.55 8.48 -8.64
N GLU A 58 2.99 9.08 -7.55
CA GLU A 58 4.06 10.08 -7.58
C GLU A 58 5.41 9.45 -7.95
N MET A 59 5.65 8.21 -7.58
CA MET A 59 6.83 7.46 -8.02
C MET A 59 6.85 7.33 -9.55
N VAL A 60 5.74 6.94 -10.19
CA VAL A 60 5.65 6.87 -11.65
C VAL A 60 5.92 8.22 -12.27
N ARG A 61 5.28 9.29 -11.80
CA ARG A 61 5.45 10.65 -12.32
C ARG A 61 6.89 11.14 -12.22
N ASN A 62 7.52 10.99 -11.06
CA ASN A 62 8.91 11.40 -10.87
C ASN A 62 9.89 10.56 -11.72
N PHE A 63 9.67 9.25 -11.82
CA PHE A 63 10.52 8.37 -12.60
C PHE A 63 10.44 8.62 -14.12
N THR A 64 9.27 9.07 -14.58
CA THR A 64 9.02 9.34 -16.01
C THR A 64 9.16 10.81 -16.38
N HIS A 65 9.60 11.65 -15.45
CA HIS A 65 9.66 13.11 -15.62
C HIS A 65 8.30 13.71 -16.02
N ASP A 66 7.23 13.24 -15.36
CA ASP A 66 5.83 13.61 -15.55
C ASP A 66 5.26 13.30 -16.96
N ALA A 67 5.90 12.36 -17.67
CA ALA A 67 5.39 11.95 -18.99
C ALA A 67 4.08 11.18 -18.91
N TYR A 68 3.85 10.48 -17.81
CA TYR A 68 2.60 9.79 -17.47
C TYR A 68 2.55 9.45 -15.99
N ASP A 69 1.37 9.14 -15.52
CA ASP A 69 1.10 8.73 -14.14
C ASP A 69 0.55 7.29 -14.08
N LEU A 70 0.03 6.90 -12.93
CA LEU A 70 -0.51 5.56 -12.69
C LEU A 70 -1.79 5.28 -13.51
N THR A 71 -2.53 6.30 -13.93
CA THR A 71 -3.76 6.13 -14.74
C THR A 71 -3.48 5.80 -16.20
N ASP A 72 -2.27 6.08 -16.69
CA ASP A 72 -1.81 5.65 -18.01
C ASP A 72 -1.50 4.14 -18.00
N PRO A 73 -1.87 3.36 -19.02
CA PRO A 73 -1.57 1.92 -19.08
C PRO A 73 -0.11 1.56 -18.88
N ARG A 74 0.83 2.42 -19.27
CA ARG A 74 2.27 2.21 -19.06
C ARG A 74 2.66 2.36 -17.59
N GLY A 75 2.09 3.38 -16.91
CA GLY A 75 2.26 3.63 -15.48
C GLY A 75 1.65 2.51 -14.66
N HIS A 76 0.43 2.10 -14.99
CA HIS A 76 -0.24 0.96 -14.39
C HIS A 76 0.59 -0.32 -14.50
N ALA A 77 1.03 -0.68 -15.70
CA ALA A 77 1.87 -1.86 -15.93
C ALA A 77 3.22 -1.79 -15.20
N MET A 78 3.77 -0.59 -15.00
CA MET A 78 4.97 -0.39 -14.17
C MET A 78 4.69 -0.70 -12.71
N CYS A 79 3.57 -0.21 -12.16
CA CYS A 79 3.15 -0.48 -10.79
C CYS A 79 2.88 -1.96 -10.54
N VAL A 80 2.18 -2.63 -11.46
CA VAL A 80 1.93 -4.08 -11.40
C VAL A 80 3.25 -4.85 -11.28
N ARG A 81 4.22 -4.59 -12.17
CA ARG A 81 5.52 -5.26 -12.12
C ARG A 81 6.30 -4.99 -10.83
N LEU A 82 6.21 -3.78 -10.28
CA LEU A 82 6.86 -3.47 -9.01
C LEU A 82 6.21 -4.17 -7.83
N LEU A 83 4.88 -4.23 -7.79
CA LEU A 83 4.15 -4.95 -6.75
C LEU A 83 4.41 -6.45 -6.81
N ASP A 84 4.44 -7.04 -8.01
CA ASP A 84 4.81 -8.45 -8.19
C ASP A 84 6.24 -8.71 -7.68
N HIS A 85 7.20 -7.85 -8.04
CA HIS A 85 8.56 -7.95 -7.55
C HIS A 85 8.64 -7.87 -6.00
N VAL A 86 7.90 -6.95 -5.37
CA VAL A 86 7.86 -6.87 -3.90
C VAL A 86 7.24 -8.13 -3.29
N ARG A 87 6.19 -8.68 -3.91
CA ARG A 87 5.61 -9.95 -3.45
C ARG A 87 6.60 -11.12 -3.51
N ASP A 88 7.36 -11.21 -4.59
CA ASP A 88 8.42 -12.23 -4.72
C ASP A 88 9.45 -12.07 -3.60
N LYS A 89 9.85 -10.83 -3.28
CA LYS A 89 10.71 -10.53 -2.14
C LYS A 89 10.10 -10.93 -0.79
N MET A 90 8.79 -10.78 -0.60
CA MET A 90 8.14 -11.28 0.63
C MET A 90 8.27 -12.80 0.75
N VAL A 91 8.14 -13.54 -0.34
CA VAL A 91 8.35 -15.00 -0.37
C VAL A 91 9.80 -15.34 -0.03
N GLU A 92 10.77 -14.68 -0.67
CA GLU A 92 12.20 -14.87 -0.34
C GLU A 92 12.48 -14.62 1.16
N PHE A 93 11.91 -13.58 1.74
CA PHE A 93 12.08 -13.28 3.17
C PHE A 93 11.45 -14.34 4.07
N GLN A 94 10.29 -14.88 3.70
CA GLN A 94 9.66 -16.00 4.43
C GLN A 94 10.56 -17.25 4.40
N GLU A 95 11.10 -17.58 3.23
CA GLU A 95 11.99 -18.74 3.07
C GLU A 95 13.30 -18.57 3.87
N ALA A 96 13.86 -17.36 3.86
CA ALA A 96 15.13 -17.06 4.54
C ALA A 96 15.01 -16.99 6.07
N THR A 97 13.87 -16.52 6.59
CA THR A 97 13.71 -16.26 8.04
C THR A 97 12.84 -17.29 8.75
N GLY A 98 11.98 -18.00 8.02
CA GLY A 98 10.95 -18.87 8.59
C GLY A 98 9.77 -18.11 9.19
N HIS A 99 9.69 -16.78 9.05
CA HIS A 99 8.61 -15.95 9.54
C HIS A 99 7.65 -15.54 8.42
N LEU A 100 6.43 -15.16 8.79
CA LEU A 100 5.41 -14.73 7.84
C LEU A 100 5.63 -13.26 7.44
N TYR A 101 5.59 -13.00 6.14
CA TYR A 101 5.65 -11.65 5.57
C TYR A 101 4.45 -11.38 4.69
N ASN A 102 3.98 -10.14 4.66
CA ASN A 102 2.95 -9.70 3.73
C ASN A 102 3.19 -8.28 3.24
N LEU A 103 2.54 -7.96 2.12
CA LEU A 103 2.53 -6.64 1.50
C LEU A 103 1.17 -5.97 1.75
N GLU A 104 1.18 -4.76 2.27
CA GLU A 104 -0.03 -3.99 2.58
C GLU A 104 -0.14 -2.72 1.75
N ALA A 105 -1.35 -2.41 1.30
CA ALA A 105 -1.72 -1.10 0.80
C ALA A 105 -1.95 -0.16 1.99
N THR A 106 -0.89 0.40 2.52
CA THR A 106 -0.93 1.15 3.77
C THR A 106 -1.56 2.54 3.59
N PRO A 107 -2.65 2.88 4.29
CA PRO A 107 -3.21 4.23 4.33
C PRO A 107 -2.41 5.10 5.31
N ALA A 108 -1.19 5.47 4.95
CA ALA A 108 -0.25 6.15 5.84
C ALA A 108 -0.40 7.69 5.80
N GLU A 109 -1.61 8.21 5.95
CA GLU A 109 -2.00 9.61 5.76
C GLU A 109 -1.05 10.63 6.40
N GLY A 110 -0.84 10.57 7.71
CA GLY A 110 0.07 11.47 8.41
C GLY A 110 1.53 11.29 8.01
N THR A 111 1.94 10.07 7.66
CA THR A 111 3.30 9.75 7.21
C THR A 111 3.56 10.27 5.81
N THR A 112 2.60 10.12 4.90
CA THR A 112 2.73 10.62 3.52
C THR A 112 2.83 12.14 3.47
N TYR A 113 2.08 12.85 4.29
CA TYR A 113 2.22 14.30 4.46
C TYR A 113 3.61 14.69 4.97
N ARG A 114 4.09 14.03 6.02
CA ARG A 114 5.39 14.31 6.60
C ARG A 114 6.52 14.05 5.61
N PHE A 115 6.49 12.93 4.91
CA PHE A 115 7.49 12.61 3.90
C PHE A 115 7.46 13.60 2.74
N ALA A 116 6.30 13.92 2.22
CA ALA A 116 6.18 14.89 1.15
C ALA A 116 6.74 16.26 1.54
N LYS A 117 6.49 16.70 2.77
CA LYS A 117 7.01 17.95 3.30
C LYS A 117 8.55 17.97 3.44
N GLU A 118 9.12 16.85 3.91
CA GLU A 118 10.58 16.72 4.06
C GLU A 118 11.28 16.56 2.70
N ASP A 119 10.70 15.78 1.79
CA ASP A 119 11.27 15.56 0.46
C ASP A 119 11.28 16.86 -0.37
N ARG A 120 10.27 17.70 -0.25
CA ARG A 120 10.24 19.01 -0.92
C ARG A 120 11.42 19.89 -0.52
N LYS A 121 11.88 19.81 0.74
CA LYS A 121 13.05 20.56 1.21
C LYS A 121 14.35 20.00 0.63
N ARG A 122 14.41 18.66 0.46
CA ARG A 122 15.63 17.95 0.02
C ARG A 122 15.76 17.90 -1.49
N TYR A 123 14.64 17.81 -2.18
CA TYR A 123 14.56 17.58 -3.63
C TYR A 123 13.67 18.65 -4.28
N PRO A 124 14.22 19.83 -4.57
CA PRO A 124 13.47 20.88 -5.27
C PRO A 124 12.94 20.35 -6.61
N GLY A 125 11.64 20.55 -6.85
CA GLY A 125 10.99 20.08 -8.07
C GLY A 125 10.43 18.66 -8.02
N ILE A 126 10.52 17.96 -6.88
CA ILE A 126 9.86 16.67 -6.70
C ILE A 126 8.34 16.79 -6.90
N LEU A 127 7.79 15.91 -7.71
CA LEU A 127 6.36 15.88 -7.98
C LEU A 127 5.60 15.19 -6.84
N GLN A 128 4.56 15.85 -6.37
CA GLN A 128 3.75 15.42 -5.23
C GLN A 128 2.28 15.71 -5.52
N ALA A 129 1.39 15.08 -4.76
CA ALA A 129 -0.03 15.43 -4.73
C ALA A 129 -0.30 16.55 -3.71
N GLY A 130 -1.52 17.05 -3.72
CA GLY A 130 -1.99 18.10 -2.82
C GLY A 130 -1.60 19.50 -3.26
N THR A 131 -1.44 20.38 -2.29
CA THR A 131 -1.10 21.79 -2.50
C THR A 131 0.29 22.11 -2.00
N GLU A 132 0.76 23.32 -2.27
CA GLU A 132 2.05 23.79 -1.77
C GLU A 132 2.12 23.77 -0.23
N THR A 133 1.04 24.10 0.43
CA THR A 133 0.93 24.12 1.90
C THR A 133 0.62 22.75 2.50
N ASN A 134 -0.07 21.90 1.76
CA ASN A 134 -0.49 20.56 2.19
C ASN A 134 -0.11 19.50 1.16
N PRO A 135 1.20 19.25 0.97
CA PRO A 135 1.68 18.21 0.06
C PRO A 135 1.47 16.83 0.70
N TYR A 136 1.22 15.82 -0.13
CA TYR A 136 1.17 14.43 0.29
C TYR A 136 1.58 13.49 -0.84
N TYR A 137 1.82 12.24 -0.52
CA TYR A 137 1.88 11.15 -1.48
C TYR A 137 0.56 10.39 -1.47
N THR A 138 0.06 10.06 -2.64
CA THR A 138 -1.19 9.30 -2.78
C THR A 138 -1.06 7.94 -2.08
N ASN A 139 -2.10 7.54 -1.36
CA ASN A 139 -2.10 6.28 -0.63
C ASN A 139 -1.81 5.09 -1.54
N SER A 140 -0.89 4.24 -1.10
CA SER A 140 -0.53 2.97 -1.76
C SER A 140 -0.40 3.10 -3.30
N SER A 141 -1.18 2.36 -4.04
CA SER A 141 -1.30 2.37 -5.50
C SER A 141 -2.63 2.93 -5.98
N GLN A 142 -3.23 3.85 -5.20
CA GLN A 142 -4.48 4.47 -5.61
C GLN A 142 -4.27 5.48 -6.74
N ILE A 143 -5.32 5.64 -7.56
CA ILE A 143 -5.38 6.70 -8.56
C ILE A 143 -5.46 8.08 -7.88
N PRO A 144 -5.04 9.15 -8.56
CA PRO A 144 -5.12 10.50 -8.02
C PRO A 144 -6.54 10.87 -7.56
N VAL A 145 -6.63 11.56 -6.43
CA VAL A 145 -7.91 12.05 -5.90
C VAL A 145 -8.56 12.97 -6.92
N GLY A 146 -9.83 12.73 -7.23
CA GLY A 146 -10.60 13.53 -8.21
C GLY A 146 -10.33 13.17 -9.68
N TYR A 147 -9.67 12.05 -9.94
CA TYR A 147 -9.49 11.56 -11.32
C TYR A 147 -10.82 11.19 -11.97
N THR A 148 -11.70 10.51 -11.23
CA THR A 148 -13.05 10.17 -11.68
C THR A 148 -14.05 10.30 -10.54
N ASP A 149 -15.30 10.61 -10.87
CA ASP A 149 -16.43 10.66 -9.95
C ASP A 149 -17.24 9.35 -9.97
N ASP A 150 -16.93 8.45 -10.90
CA ASP A 150 -17.56 7.13 -10.98
C ASP A 150 -16.83 6.13 -10.08
N PRO A 151 -17.46 5.65 -9.00
CA PRO A 151 -16.83 4.69 -8.10
C PRO A 151 -16.54 3.34 -8.76
N PHE A 152 -17.28 2.96 -9.80
CA PHE A 152 -17.06 1.70 -10.50
C PHE A 152 -15.88 1.80 -11.48
N GLU A 153 -15.73 2.93 -12.16
CA GLU A 153 -14.55 3.22 -12.96
C GLU A 153 -13.29 3.23 -12.08
N ALA A 154 -13.35 3.90 -10.92
CA ALA A 154 -12.26 3.90 -9.97
C ALA A 154 -11.89 2.49 -9.46
N GLN A 155 -12.89 1.63 -9.26
CA GLN A 155 -12.68 0.23 -8.91
C GLN A 155 -11.99 -0.54 -10.03
N GLU A 156 -12.51 -0.48 -11.24
CA GLU A 156 -12.01 -1.22 -12.40
C GLU A 156 -10.56 -0.86 -12.70
N MET A 157 -10.21 0.42 -12.65
CA MET A 157 -8.83 0.89 -12.87
C MET A 157 -7.82 0.36 -11.85
N GLN A 158 -8.28 0.01 -10.64
CA GLN A 158 -7.40 -0.38 -9.53
C GLN A 158 -7.48 -1.86 -9.20
N GLU A 159 -8.39 -2.62 -9.80
CA GLU A 159 -8.65 -4.02 -9.47
C GLU A 159 -7.36 -4.87 -9.50
N GLU A 160 -6.60 -4.80 -10.57
CA GLU A 160 -5.35 -5.58 -10.70
C GLU A 160 -4.33 -5.20 -9.63
N LEU A 161 -4.17 -3.91 -9.33
CA LEU A 161 -3.25 -3.43 -8.29
C LEU A 161 -3.68 -3.87 -6.89
N GLN A 162 -4.99 -3.81 -6.59
CA GLN A 162 -5.54 -4.23 -5.31
C GLN A 162 -5.31 -5.72 -5.02
N THR A 163 -5.33 -6.57 -6.05
CA THR A 163 -5.09 -8.02 -5.91
C THR A 163 -3.63 -8.38 -5.58
N LYS A 164 -2.71 -7.44 -5.72
CA LYS A 164 -1.28 -7.67 -5.41
C LYS A 164 -0.99 -7.65 -3.91
N TYR A 165 -1.85 -7.04 -3.12
CA TYR A 165 -1.65 -6.90 -1.68
C TYR A 165 -2.08 -8.16 -0.93
N THR A 166 -1.17 -8.76 -0.19
CA THR A 166 -1.39 -9.98 0.60
C THR A 166 -1.71 -9.70 2.07
N GLY A 167 -1.41 -8.48 2.54
CA GLY A 167 -1.65 -8.03 3.91
C GLY A 167 -2.94 -7.24 4.09
N GLY A 168 -3.62 -6.96 3.00
CA GLY A 168 -4.85 -6.17 2.97
C GLY A 168 -4.72 -4.89 2.16
N THR A 169 -5.87 -4.37 1.77
CA THR A 169 -5.99 -3.16 0.99
C THR A 169 -7.23 -2.37 1.39
N VAL A 170 -7.15 -1.05 1.26
CA VAL A 170 -8.27 -0.13 1.39
C VAL A 170 -8.38 0.65 0.10
N LEU A 171 -9.57 0.68 -0.48
CA LEU A 171 -9.88 1.53 -1.62
C LEU A 171 -10.76 2.68 -1.15
N HIS A 172 -10.24 3.90 -1.27
CA HIS A 172 -10.99 5.11 -1.01
C HIS A 172 -11.71 5.55 -2.28
N LEU A 173 -13.05 5.57 -2.22
CA LEU A 173 -13.89 6.07 -3.29
C LEU A 173 -14.35 7.49 -2.93
N TYR A 174 -13.93 8.46 -3.72
CA TYR A 174 -14.32 9.85 -3.54
C TYR A 174 -15.54 10.13 -4.43
N MET A 175 -16.64 10.48 -3.77
CA MET A 175 -17.90 10.79 -4.46
C MET A 175 -18.21 12.28 -4.30
N ASN A 176 -18.45 12.97 -5.40
CA ASN A 176 -18.81 14.40 -5.39
C ASN A 176 -20.24 14.65 -4.90
N GLU A 177 -21.08 13.62 -4.89
CA GLU A 177 -22.45 13.71 -4.47
C GLU A 177 -22.72 12.88 -3.22
N ARG A 178 -23.59 13.42 -2.36
CA ARG A 178 -24.11 12.66 -1.22
C ARG A 178 -25.02 11.55 -1.73
N ILE A 179 -24.85 10.34 -1.20
CA ILE A 179 -25.76 9.23 -1.48
C ILE A 179 -27.18 9.63 -1.12
N SER A 180 -28.06 9.67 -2.11
CA SER A 180 -29.39 10.29 -2.04
C SER A 180 -30.39 9.53 -1.15
N SER A 181 -30.20 8.22 -0.95
CA SER A 181 -31.12 7.38 -0.19
C SER A 181 -30.45 6.10 0.32
N ALA A 182 -31.08 5.48 1.32
CA ALA A 182 -30.68 4.17 1.80
C ALA A 182 -30.73 3.08 0.73
N ALA A 183 -31.67 3.19 -0.22
CA ALA A 183 -31.76 2.27 -1.36
C ALA A 183 -30.57 2.43 -2.30
N ALA A 184 -30.15 3.67 -2.61
CA ALA A 184 -28.96 3.94 -3.42
C ALA A 184 -27.69 3.41 -2.72
N CYS A 185 -27.56 3.63 -1.42
CA CYS A 185 -26.46 3.10 -0.62
C CYS A 185 -26.41 1.55 -0.67
N LYS A 186 -27.55 0.89 -0.47
CA LYS A 186 -27.67 -0.57 -0.55
C LYS A 186 -27.24 -1.09 -1.92
N GLU A 187 -27.65 -0.42 -3.00
CA GLU A 187 -27.31 -0.82 -4.36
C GLU A 187 -25.83 -0.63 -4.64
N LEU A 188 -25.22 0.47 -4.20
CA LEU A 188 -23.78 0.70 -4.28
C LEU A 188 -23.00 -0.42 -3.56
N VAL A 189 -23.35 -0.69 -2.29
CA VAL A 189 -22.72 -1.76 -1.49
C VAL A 189 -22.93 -3.13 -2.12
N ARG A 190 -24.09 -3.40 -2.72
CA ARG A 190 -24.36 -4.67 -3.39
C ARG A 190 -23.54 -4.86 -4.65
N ARG A 191 -23.35 -3.82 -5.45
CA ARG A 191 -22.58 -3.86 -6.69
C ARG A 191 -21.07 -3.94 -6.46
N SER A 192 -20.55 -3.21 -5.48
CA SER A 192 -19.12 -3.17 -5.21
C SER A 192 -18.50 -4.56 -5.01
N PRO A 193 -19.02 -5.48 -4.14
CA PRO A 193 -18.46 -6.82 -4.01
C PRO A 193 -18.64 -7.70 -5.26
N VAL A 194 -19.70 -7.49 -6.05
CA VAL A 194 -19.95 -8.29 -7.25
C VAL A 194 -18.88 -8.01 -8.32
N SER A 195 -18.43 -6.77 -8.44
CA SER A 195 -17.30 -6.43 -9.29
C SER A 195 -16.00 -7.06 -8.79
N TYR A 196 -15.85 -7.26 -7.47
CA TYR A 196 -14.69 -7.89 -6.84
C TYR A 196 -14.79 -9.43 -6.69
N THR A 197 -15.95 -10.05 -6.79
CA THR A 197 -16.09 -11.52 -6.64
C THR A 197 -15.58 -12.31 -7.83
N HIS A 198 -15.23 -11.66 -8.91
CA HIS A 198 -14.33 -12.22 -9.92
C HIS A 198 -12.87 -12.26 -9.47
N LEU A 199 -12.53 -11.69 -8.32
CA LEU A 199 -11.28 -11.90 -7.62
C LEU A 199 -11.24 -13.34 -7.11
N ARG A 200 -10.64 -14.17 -7.90
CA ARG A 200 -10.47 -15.61 -7.77
C ARG A 200 -9.91 -15.98 -6.41
N ALA A 201 -10.62 -16.84 -5.72
CA ALA A 201 -9.97 -17.79 -4.83
C ALA A 201 -8.97 -18.61 -5.66
N HIS A 202 -7.71 -18.31 -5.55
CA HIS A 202 -6.59 -19.13 -6.00
C HIS A 202 -5.83 -19.57 -4.75
#